data_af1ddc4ef1857abde8c0e7054b27b2b4
#
_entry.id   af1ddc4ef1857abde8c0e7054b27b2b4
#
_cell.length_a   1.000
_cell.length_b   1.000
_cell.length_c   1.000
_cell.angle_alpha   90.00
_cell.angle_beta   90.00
_cell.angle_gamma   90.00
#
_symmetry.space_group_name_H-M   'P 1'
#
loop_
_entity.id
_entity.type
_entity.pdbx_description
1 polymer ?
#
loop_
_entity_poly.entity_id
_entity_poly.type
_entity_poly.pdbx_seq_one_letter_code
_entity_poly.pdbx_strand_id
1 'polypeptide(L)'
;TVGEGTAEKVLAKLEPKVRALKIGPGTDADAEMGPLVTKQHYDKVKGYIDTGVKEGAKLVVDGRGFKMQGYEGGYFLGGSIFDNVTTDMSCYRDEIFGPVLSVVRVSGYQEGLEVINANPYANGTAIFTRSGHAARRFQQDVEVGMIGVNVPIPVPMAFFSFGGWRA
;
A
#
# COMPACT_ATOMS: atom_id res chain seq x y z
N THR A 1 -0.60 0.00 8.61
CA THR A 1 -0.87 0.82 9.80
C THR A 1 0.41 1.48 10.29
N VAL A 2 0.33 2.70 10.82
CA VAL A 2 1.47 3.48 11.30
C VAL A 2 1.10 4.09 12.64
N GLY A 3 1.99 3.96 13.65
CA GLY A 3 1.80 4.63 14.95
C GLY A 3 1.79 6.16 14.80
N GLU A 4 0.92 6.83 15.54
CA GLU A 4 0.61 8.26 15.39
C GLU A 4 1.86 9.15 15.37
N GLY A 5 2.79 8.97 16.30
CA GLY A 5 4.06 9.75 16.32
C GLY A 5 5.07 9.38 15.23
N THR A 6 4.80 8.36 14.42
CA THR A 6 5.68 7.89 13.33
C THR A 6 5.13 8.28 11.96
N ALA A 7 3.82 8.48 11.84
CA ALA A 7 3.15 8.75 10.56
C ALA A 7 3.73 9.96 9.83
N GLU A 8 3.93 11.08 10.51
CA GLU A 8 4.51 12.29 9.92
C GLU A 8 5.91 12.06 9.37
N LYS A 9 6.73 11.33 10.13
CA LYS A 9 8.13 11.03 9.73
C LYS A 9 8.18 10.10 8.54
N VAL A 10 7.26 9.13 8.46
CA VAL A 10 7.16 8.20 7.33
C VAL A 10 6.67 8.95 6.10
N LEU A 11 5.57 9.72 6.21
CA LEU A 11 4.99 10.47 5.11
C LEU A 11 5.97 11.51 4.55
N ALA A 12 6.67 12.26 5.42
CA ALA A 12 7.67 13.23 4.98
C ALA A 12 8.82 12.63 4.16
N LYS A 13 9.15 11.33 4.38
CA LYS A 13 10.15 10.61 3.59
C LYS A 13 9.57 9.92 2.36
N LEU A 14 8.33 9.50 2.42
CA LEU A 14 7.66 8.72 1.38
C LEU A 14 7.14 9.62 0.25
N GLU A 15 6.51 10.75 0.59
CA GLU A 15 5.94 11.67 -0.38
C GLU A 15 6.92 12.08 -1.49
N PRO A 16 8.15 12.58 -1.21
CA PRO A 16 9.08 12.93 -2.27
C PRO A 16 9.50 11.74 -3.12
N LYS A 17 9.58 10.53 -2.56
CA LYS A 17 9.90 9.31 -3.30
C LYS A 17 8.80 8.93 -4.28
N VAL A 18 7.53 8.99 -3.85
CA VAL A 18 6.39 8.69 -4.71
C VAL A 18 6.24 9.71 -5.84
N ARG A 19 6.49 10.99 -5.54
CA ARG A 19 6.48 12.05 -6.56
C ARG A 19 7.63 11.93 -7.58
N ALA A 20 8.75 11.33 -7.18
CA ALA A 20 9.94 11.14 -8.01
C ALA A 20 9.96 9.81 -8.77
N LEU A 21 8.95 8.93 -8.60
CA LEU A 21 8.88 7.65 -9.30
C LEU A 21 9.00 7.83 -10.80
N LYS A 22 9.93 7.10 -11.39
CA LYS A 22 10.11 7.04 -12.84
C LYS A 22 9.09 6.07 -13.42
N ILE A 23 8.05 6.62 -14.01
CA ILE A 23 6.96 5.85 -14.61
C ILE A 23 7.19 5.79 -16.10
N GLY A 24 7.20 4.59 -16.67
CA GLY A 24 7.48 4.39 -18.09
C GLY A 24 7.08 3.00 -18.58
N PRO A 25 7.23 2.74 -19.90
CA PRO A 25 6.98 1.42 -20.45
C PRO A 25 7.98 0.39 -19.88
N GLY A 26 7.56 -0.87 -19.75
CA GLY A 26 8.39 -1.94 -19.20
C GLY A 26 9.64 -2.28 -20.03
N THR A 27 9.78 -1.70 -21.21
CA THR A 27 10.99 -1.78 -22.06
C THR A 27 12.02 -0.69 -21.73
N ASP A 28 11.66 0.29 -20.94
CA ASP A 28 12.57 1.32 -20.45
C ASP A 28 13.30 0.80 -19.19
N ALA A 29 14.62 0.67 -19.29
CA ALA A 29 15.46 0.16 -18.22
C ALA A 29 15.46 1.05 -16.96
N ASP A 30 15.13 2.34 -17.10
CA ASP A 30 15.07 3.29 -16.00
C ASP A 30 13.67 3.39 -15.36
N ALA A 31 12.66 2.74 -15.96
CA ALA A 31 11.31 2.77 -15.40
C ALA A 31 11.21 1.92 -14.12
N GLU A 32 10.68 2.52 -13.05
CA GLU A 32 10.45 1.87 -11.76
C GLU A 32 9.01 1.32 -11.64
N MET A 33 8.09 1.86 -12.46
CA MET A 33 6.69 1.45 -12.49
C MET A 33 6.13 1.55 -13.91
N GLY A 34 5.44 0.50 -14.35
CA GLY A 34 4.77 0.42 -15.64
C GLY A 34 3.34 0.94 -15.64
N PRO A 35 2.62 0.79 -16.78
CA PRO A 35 1.19 1.14 -16.88
C PRO A 35 0.31 0.09 -16.20
N LEU A 36 -0.93 0.46 -15.94
CA LEU A 36 -2.00 -0.48 -15.60
C LEU A 36 -2.38 -1.32 -16.84
N VAL A 37 -2.94 -2.51 -16.60
CA VAL A 37 -3.12 -3.53 -17.65
C VAL A 37 -4.20 -3.15 -18.66
N THR A 38 -5.32 -2.56 -18.22
CA THR A 38 -6.46 -2.22 -19.07
C THR A 38 -7.01 -0.84 -18.75
N LYS A 39 -7.74 -0.26 -19.73
CA LYS A 39 -8.47 0.99 -19.51
C LYS A 39 -9.51 0.87 -18.40
N GLN A 40 -10.25 -0.24 -18.36
CA GLN A 40 -11.25 -0.49 -17.32
C GLN A 40 -10.61 -0.44 -15.91
N HIS A 41 -9.45 -1.08 -15.77
CA HIS A 41 -8.74 -1.08 -14.49
C HIS A 41 -8.17 0.30 -14.15
N TYR A 42 -7.62 1.02 -15.13
CA TYR A 42 -7.18 2.40 -14.96
C TYR A 42 -8.31 3.31 -14.45
N ASP A 43 -9.49 3.23 -15.08
CA ASP A 43 -10.66 4.01 -14.67
C ASP A 43 -11.14 3.60 -13.26
N LYS A 44 -11.11 2.29 -12.94
CA LYS A 44 -11.42 1.76 -11.60
C LYS A 44 -10.50 2.36 -10.53
N VAL A 45 -9.19 2.33 -10.74
CA VAL A 45 -8.20 2.86 -9.78
C VAL A 45 -8.38 4.35 -9.57
N LYS A 46 -8.61 5.12 -10.64
CA LYS A 46 -8.94 6.56 -10.52
C LYS A 46 -10.23 6.79 -9.73
N GLY A 47 -11.25 5.97 -9.96
CA GLY A 47 -12.49 6.01 -9.21
C GLY A 47 -12.30 5.78 -7.70
N TYR A 48 -11.40 4.87 -7.30
CA TYR A 48 -11.05 4.69 -5.89
C TYR A 48 -10.37 5.92 -5.29
N ILE A 49 -9.53 6.63 -6.06
CA ILE A 49 -8.92 7.87 -5.57
C ILE A 49 -10.00 8.94 -5.37
N ASP A 50 -10.93 9.07 -6.31
CA ASP A 50 -12.06 10.01 -6.18
C ASP A 50 -12.95 9.66 -4.99
N THR A 51 -13.23 8.38 -4.78
CA THR A 51 -14.08 7.89 -3.69
C THR A 51 -13.39 8.08 -2.33
N GLY A 52 -12.11 7.75 -2.20
CA GLY A 52 -11.36 7.94 -0.96
C GLY A 52 -11.36 9.40 -0.49
N VAL A 53 -11.24 10.36 -1.42
CA VAL A 53 -11.39 11.80 -1.09
C VAL A 53 -12.79 12.11 -0.60
N LYS A 54 -13.84 11.58 -1.23
CA LYS A 54 -15.25 11.80 -0.83
C LYS A 54 -15.56 11.18 0.53
N GLU A 55 -14.94 10.05 0.85
CA GLU A 55 -15.08 9.36 2.14
C GLU A 55 -14.28 10.05 3.26
N GLY A 56 -13.46 11.05 2.94
CA GLY A 56 -12.75 11.87 3.92
C GLY A 56 -11.27 11.52 4.14
N ALA A 57 -10.71 10.61 3.35
CA ALA A 57 -9.28 10.36 3.38
C ALA A 57 -8.50 11.57 2.89
N LYS A 58 -7.38 11.89 3.54
CA LYS A 58 -6.51 13.00 3.14
C LYS A 58 -5.59 12.57 2.00
N LEU A 59 -5.83 13.10 0.80
CA LEU A 59 -4.97 12.85 -0.35
C LEU A 59 -3.67 13.66 -0.23
N VAL A 60 -2.56 13.01 0.08
CA VAL A 60 -1.23 13.61 0.27
C VAL A 60 -0.50 13.73 -1.06
N VAL A 61 -0.59 12.69 -1.89
CA VAL A 61 -0.07 12.68 -3.26
C VAL A 61 -1.18 12.27 -4.20
N ASP A 62 -1.38 13.02 -5.26
CA ASP A 62 -2.39 12.76 -6.30
C ASP A 62 -1.70 12.36 -7.62
N GLY A 63 -1.80 11.10 -7.98
CA GLY A 63 -1.24 10.55 -9.21
C GLY A 63 -2.14 10.64 -10.45
N ARG A 64 -3.40 11.10 -10.30
CA ARG A 64 -4.39 11.12 -11.40
C ARG A 64 -4.01 12.03 -12.56
N GLY A 65 -3.21 13.06 -12.29
CA GLY A 65 -2.73 14.02 -13.29
C GLY A 65 -1.52 13.57 -14.10
N PHE A 66 -0.93 12.42 -13.80
CA PHE A 66 0.24 11.94 -14.52
C PHE A 66 -0.08 11.67 -16.00
N LYS A 67 0.83 12.11 -16.87
CA LYS A 67 0.75 11.87 -18.34
C LYS A 67 2.11 11.42 -18.83
N MET A 68 2.15 10.29 -19.52
CA MET A 68 3.36 9.79 -20.14
C MET A 68 3.45 10.34 -21.56
N GLN A 69 4.45 11.21 -21.80
CA GLN A 69 4.67 11.81 -23.12
C GLN A 69 5.00 10.73 -24.16
N GLY A 70 4.35 10.80 -25.32
CA GLY A 70 4.49 9.82 -26.40
C GLY A 70 3.69 8.52 -26.20
N TYR A 71 2.95 8.41 -25.09
CA TYR A 71 2.10 7.25 -24.76
C TYR A 71 0.72 7.70 -24.25
N GLU A 72 0.13 8.71 -24.91
CA GLU A 72 -1.11 9.35 -24.46
C GLU A 72 -2.31 8.38 -24.43
N GLY A 73 -2.26 7.31 -25.22
CA GLY A 73 -3.24 6.22 -25.19
C GLY A 73 -2.95 5.12 -24.16
N GLY A 74 -1.83 5.22 -23.43
CA GLY A 74 -1.44 4.24 -22.41
C GLY A 74 -2.12 4.47 -21.08
N TYR A 75 -2.17 3.42 -20.26
CA TYR A 75 -2.85 3.43 -18.96
C TYR A 75 -1.89 3.75 -17.80
N PHE A 76 -1.05 4.77 -18.00
CA PHE A 76 -0.08 5.22 -17.00
C PHE A 76 -0.77 6.06 -15.94
N LEU A 77 -0.49 5.77 -14.68
CA LEU A 77 -1.05 6.46 -13.51
C LEU A 77 0.07 6.73 -12.51
N GLY A 78 0.11 7.92 -11.97
CA GLY A 78 1.06 8.28 -10.92
C GLY A 78 0.75 7.60 -9.59
N GLY A 79 1.73 7.51 -8.71
CA GLY A 79 1.51 7.04 -7.35
C GLY A 79 0.63 8.00 -6.55
N SER A 80 -0.31 7.47 -5.78
CA SER A 80 -1.15 8.24 -4.87
C SER A 80 -0.97 7.78 -3.43
N ILE A 81 -1.04 8.72 -2.48
CA ILE A 81 -0.97 8.43 -1.05
C ILE A 81 -2.17 9.04 -0.36
N PHE A 82 -2.92 8.20 0.35
CA PHE A 82 -3.92 8.62 1.32
C PHE A 82 -3.38 8.55 2.74
N ASP A 83 -3.69 9.55 3.54
CA ASP A 83 -3.49 9.59 4.99
C ASP A 83 -4.84 9.68 5.71
N ASN A 84 -4.85 9.39 7.00
CA ASN A 84 -6.06 9.36 7.82
C ASN A 84 -7.16 8.44 7.26
N VAL A 85 -6.75 7.33 6.68
CA VAL A 85 -7.69 6.31 6.19
C VAL A 85 -8.25 5.54 7.38
N THR A 86 -9.56 5.32 7.38
CA THR A 86 -10.27 4.50 8.37
C THR A 86 -10.68 3.16 7.78
N THR A 87 -10.98 2.18 8.62
CA THR A 87 -11.28 0.80 8.21
C THR A 87 -12.61 0.63 7.48
N ASP A 88 -13.49 1.63 7.54
CA ASP A 88 -14.78 1.68 6.84
C ASP A 88 -14.70 2.29 5.44
N MET A 89 -13.59 2.93 5.08
CA MET A 89 -13.40 3.50 3.75
C MET A 89 -13.16 2.43 2.69
N SER A 90 -13.66 2.66 1.48
CA SER A 90 -13.51 1.72 0.36
C SER A 90 -12.04 1.50 -0.04
N CYS A 91 -11.21 2.55 0.04
CA CYS A 91 -9.78 2.46 -0.23
C CYS A 91 -8.99 1.62 0.80
N TYR A 92 -9.61 1.24 1.93
CA TYR A 92 -9.07 0.26 2.88
C TYR A 92 -9.67 -1.13 2.67
N ARG A 93 -10.99 -1.23 2.47
CA ARG A 93 -11.70 -2.52 2.42
C ARG A 93 -11.47 -3.31 1.14
N ASP A 94 -11.31 -2.59 0.02
CA ASP A 94 -11.27 -3.21 -1.29
C ASP A 94 -9.84 -3.33 -1.81
N GLU A 95 -9.55 -4.42 -2.53
CA GLU A 95 -8.28 -4.58 -3.23
C GLU A 95 -8.27 -3.70 -4.49
N ILE A 96 -7.55 -2.58 -4.45
CA ILE A 96 -7.49 -1.61 -5.55
C ILE A 96 -6.69 -2.14 -6.73
N PHE A 97 -5.61 -2.87 -6.48
CA PHE A 97 -4.66 -3.38 -7.47
C PHE A 97 -4.02 -2.28 -8.34
N GLY A 98 -3.66 -1.17 -7.72
CA GLY A 98 -3.09 -0.01 -8.39
C GLY A 98 -2.12 0.78 -7.52
N PRO A 99 -1.48 1.83 -8.04
CA PRO A 99 -0.46 2.59 -7.33
C PRO A 99 -1.08 3.55 -6.30
N VAL A 100 -1.86 3.02 -5.38
CA VAL A 100 -2.53 3.75 -4.29
C VAL A 100 -2.11 3.16 -2.96
N LEU A 101 -1.52 3.98 -2.11
CA LEU A 101 -1.13 3.61 -0.76
C LEU A 101 -2.05 4.28 0.25
N SER A 102 -2.68 3.47 1.11
CA SER A 102 -3.54 3.93 2.19
C SER A 102 -2.81 3.84 3.53
N VAL A 103 -2.74 4.96 4.26
CA VAL A 103 -2.11 5.05 5.58
C VAL A 103 -3.20 5.13 6.64
N VAL A 104 -3.29 4.08 7.46
CA VAL A 104 -4.15 4.00 8.64
C VAL A 104 -3.31 4.34 9.86
N ARG A 105 -3.70 5.34 10.62
CA ARG A 105 -3.03 5.74 11.86
C ARG A 105 -3.59 4.95 13.04
N VAL A 106 -2.72 4.51 13.92
CA VAL A 106 -3.08 3.75 15.14
C VAL A 106 -2.33 4.32 16.34
N SER A 107 -2.94 4.24 17.51
CA SER A 107 -2.36 4.74 18.77
C SER A 107 -1.16 3.89 19.24
N GLY A 108 -1.09 2.62 18.84
CA GLY A 108 -0.02 1.74 19.26
C GLY A 108 -0.03 0.35 18.62
N TYR A 109 0.85 -0.50 19.13
CA TYR A 109 1.06 -1.86 18.63
C TYR A 109 -0.22 -2.71 18.67
N GLN A 110 -0.95 -2.66 19.79
CA GLN A 110 -2.12 -3.51 19.98
C GLN A 110 -3.24 -3.18 18.99
N GLU A 111 -3.58 -1.92 18.84
CA GLU A 111 -4.56 -1.48 17.83
C GLU A 111 -4.11 -1.81 16.40
N GLY A 112 -2.81 -1.62 16.10
CA GLY A 112 -2.27 -2.00 14.81
C GLY A 112 -2.42 -3.49 14.51
N LEU A 113 -2.21 -4.35 15.50
CA LEU A 113 -2.40 -5.79 15.40
C LEU A 113 -3.87 -6.14 15.17
N GLU A 114 -4.78 -5.52 15.91
CA GLU A 114 -6.22 -5.73 15.79
C GLU A 114 -6.73 -5.34 14.40
N VAL A 115 -6.29 -4.20 13.87
CA VAL A 115 -6.62 -3.75 12.51
C VAL A 115 -6.13 -4.76 11.46
N ILE A 116 -4.91 -5.30 11.60
CA ILE A 116 -4.38 -6.31 10.68
C ILE A 116 -5.18 -7.62 10.78
N ASN A 117 -5.46 -8.09 11.98
CA ASN A 117 -6.17 -9.35 12.20
C ASN A 117 -7.66 -9.28 11.82
N ALA A 118 -8.26 -8.10 11.85
CA ALA A 118 -9.64 -7.88 11.41
C ALA A 118 -9.79 -7.76 9.87
N ASN A 119 -8.68 -7.56 9.14
CA ASN A 119 -8.74 -7.45 7.68
C ASN A 119 -9.08 -8.80 7.03
N PRO A 120 -10.02 -8.86 6.08
CA PRO A 120 -10.36 -10.12 5.40
C PRO A 120 -9.21 -10.70 4.56
N TYR A 121 -8.31 -9.86 4.08
CA TYR A 121 -7.12 -10.30 3.33
C TYR A 121 -5.96 -10.57 4.29
N ALA A 122 -5.38 -11.76 4.23
CA ALA A 122 -4.33 -12.20 5.15
C ALA A 122 -3.19 -12.95 4.45
N ASN A 123 -2.78 -12.48 3.28
CA ASN A 123 -1.68 -13.04 2.51
C ASN A 123 -0.32 -12.74 3.15
N GLY A 124 0.03 -11.47 3.30
CA GLY A 124 1.32 -11.07 3.84
C GLY A 124 1.28 -9.75 4.61
N THR A 125 2.16 -9.64 5.59
CA THR A 125 2.37 -8.41 6.36
C THR A 125 3.82 -8.22 6.75
N ALA A 126 4.20 -7.01 7.17
CA ALA A 126 5.53 -6.74 7.69
C ALA A 126 5.49 -5.81 8.89
N ILE A 127 6.39 -6.02 9.83
CA ILE A 127 6.65 -5.09 10.93
C ILE A 127 8.05 -4.47 10.77
N PHE A 128 8.14 -3.17 10.93
CA PHE A 128 9.41 -2.44 10.99
C PHE A 128 9.65 -1.96 12.41
N THR A 129 10.60 -2.56 13.10
CA THR A 129 10.88 -2.29 14.51
C THR A 129 12.32 -2.55 14.88
N ARG A 130 12.83 -1.86 15.90
CA ARG A 130 14.11 -2.16 16.55
C ARG A 130 13.93 -2.98 17.82
N SER A 131 12.70 -3.22 18.25
CA SER A 131 12.41 -4.03 19.44
C SER A 131 12.28 -5.50 19.07
N GLY A 132 13.23 -6.32 19.53
CA GLY A 132 13.15 -7.78 19.34
C GLY A 132 11.93 -8.39 20.03
N HIS A 133 11.45 -7.80 21.14
CA HIS A 133 10.21 -8.22 21.79
C HIS A 133 8.98 -7.98 20.92
N ALA A 134 8.86 -6.77 20.32
CA ALA A 134 7.74 -6.46 19.43
C ALA A 134 7.76 -7.35 18.17
N ALA A 135 8.94 -7.59 17.58
CA ALA A 135 9.09 -8.47 16.44
C ALA A 135 8.62 -9.91 16.74
N ARG A 136 9.05 -10.46 17.89
CA ARG A 136 8.67 -11.82 18.30
C ARG A 136 7.18 -11.93 18.62
N ARG A 137 6.61 -10.98 19.33
CA ARG A 137 5.18 -10.93 19.59
C ARG A 137 4.37 -10.87 18.29
N PHE A 138 4.79 -10.02 17.36
CA PHE A 138 4.09 -9.87 16.09
C PHE A 138 4.03 -11.18 15.30
N GLN A 139 5.13 -11.95 15.29
CA GLN A 139 5.17 -13.26 14.63
C GLN A 139 4.21 -14.29 15.26
N GLN A 140 3.92 -14.15 16.56
CA GLN A 140 3.02 -15.06 17.29
C GLN A 140 1.56 -14.63 17.22
N ASP A 141 1.31 -13.32 17.25
CA ASP A 141 -0.03 -12.75 17.46
C ASP A 141 -0.74 -12.40 16.13
N VAL A 142 0.01 -12.24 15.01
CA VAL A 142 -0.58 -11.86 13.72
C VAL A 142 -1.07 -13.09 12.94
N GLU A 143 -2.31 -13.00 12.46
CA GLU A 143 -2.98 -14.08 11.73
C GLU A 143 -2.87 -13.85 10.21
N VAL A 144 -1.66 -14.01 9.67
CA VAL A 144 -1.33 -13.76 8.25
C VAL A 144 -0.39 -14.84 7.73
N GLY A 145 -0.51 -15.20 6.46
CA GLY A 145 0.25 -16.30 5.85
C GLY A 145 1.76 -16.08 5.81
N MET A 146 2.21 -14.84 5.58
CA MET A 146 3.62 -14.49 5.49
C MET A 146 3.94 -13.26 6.33
N ILE A 147 5.03 -13.31 7.09
CA ILE A 147 5.42 -12.25 8.02
C ILE A 147 6.86 -11.80 7.72
N GLY A 148 7.03 -10.52 7.37
CA GLY A 148 8.33 -9.87 7.25
C GLY A 148 8.70 -9.12 8.54
N VAL A 149 9.94 -9.23 8.96
CA VAL A 149 10.50 -8.39 10.03
C VAL A 149 11.61 -7.53 9.44
N ASN A 150 11.38 -6.24 9.35
CA ASN A 150 12.26 -5.26 8.67
C ASN A 150 12.50 -5.59 7.18
N VAL A 151 11.59 -6.35 6.58
CA VAL A 151 11.55 -6.68 5.15
C VAL A 151 10.15 -6.32 4.64
N PRO A 152 10.04 -5.52 3.56
CA PRO A 152 8.76 -4.94 3.16
C PRO A 152 7.75 -5.95 2.57
N ILE A 153 8.24 -6.93 1.82
CA ILE A 153 7.40 -7.90 1.11
C ILE A 153 7.99 -9.29 1.34
N PRO A 154 7.44 -10.06 2.31
CA PRO A 154 7.90 -11.43 2.54
C PRO A 154 7.40 -12.33 1.40
N VAL A 155 8.31 -12.77 0.53
CA VAL A 155 8.00 -13.72 -0.54
C VAL A 155 8.63 -15.06 -0.18
N PRO A 156 7.86 -16.17 -0.18
CA PRO A 156 8.41 -17.49 0.13
C PRO A 156 9.32 -17.97 -1.00
N MET A 157 10.32 -18.77 -0.65
CA MET A 157 11.11 -19.49 -1.65
C MET A 157 10.21 -20.48 -2.43
N ALA A 158 10.58 -20.82 -3.66
CA ALA A 158 9.77 -21.60 -4.59
C ALA A 158 9.32 -22.97 -4.08
N PHE A 159 9.98 -23.54 -3.09
CA PHE A 159 9.63 -24.84 -2.48
C PHE A 159 8.72 -24.74 -1.25
N PHE A 160 8.32 -23.53 -0.83
CA PHE A 160 7.28 -23.35 0.18
C PHE A 160 5.95 -23.01 -0.46
N SER A 161 4.87 -23.45 0.17
CA SER A 161 3.52 -23.08 -0.26
C SER A 161 3.31 -21.56 -0.16
N PHE A 162 2.68 -21.02 -1.19
CA PHE A 162 2.20 -19.63 -1.21
C PHE A 162 0.70 -19.63 -0.90
N GLY A 163 0.30 -18.99 0.18
CA GLY A 163 -1.11 -18.95 0.57
C GLY A 163 -1.35 -17.96 1.70
N GLY A 164 -2.61 -17.53 1.82
CA GLY A 164 -3.08 -16.68 2.90
C GLY A 164 -3.57 -17.48 4.10
N TRP A 165 -3.84 -16.76 5.18
CA TRP A 165 -4.50 -17.29 6.40
C TRP A 165 -6.03 -17.23 6.26
N ARG A 166 -6.51 -16.27 5.50
CA ARG A 166 -7.92 -15.99 5.18
C ARG A 166 -8.08 -15.76 3.67
N ALA A 167 -9.18 -15.13 3.25
CA ALA A 167 -9.47 -14.82 1.85
C ALA A 167 -8.32 -14.09 1.12
#